data_93dfeedfb3899e05c464b09c17005526
#
_entry.id   93dfeedfb3899e05c464b09c17005526
#
_cell.length_a   1.000
_cell.length_b   1.000
_cell.length_c   1.000
_cell.angle_alpha   90.00
_cell.angle_beta   90.00
_cell.angle_gamma   90.00
#
_symmetry.space_group_name_H-M   'P 1'
#
loop_
_entity.id
_entity.type
_entity.pdbx_description
1 polymer ?
#
loop_
_entity_poly.entity_id
_entity_poly.type
_entity_poly.pdbx_seq_one_letter_code
_entity_poly.pdbx_strand_id
1 'polypeptide(L)'
;MIRIGVIILPEQDWDTDRERWERADAYGFDHAWTYDHLAWRTLADGPWHATIPTLVAAALTTSRIRLGTLVTTPNFRHPVPLAKDLMTVDVMSHGRLTIALGAGAPGFDSAVLGGEELSPAQRFDRFVEFRDVLDRLLSERVTDWSGEWYSAVDARMIPGPAQRPRPPFLIAADGPRGMRLAASTARRPGDGWVTMGTRRRGLDEDTWWAEVARTVRRMDETLDGPWPQVRMLNMESGTAHVSSVEHLRDRLGRASELGFTDVTIAWPRRDEPFRGDEATLDAIAADLSALRRVND
;
A
#
# COMPACT_ATOMS: atom_id res chain seq x y z
N MET A 1 -1.87 -20.67 -0.31
CA MET A 1 -2.04 -19.85 -1.55
C MET A 1 -1.70 -18.39 -1.25
N ILE A 2 -0.80 -17.75 -2.01
CA ILE A 2 -0.37 -16.34 -1.85
C ILE A 2 -1.06 -15.44 -2.89
N ARG A 3 -1.51 -14.25 -2.49
CA ARG A 3 -2.10 -13.26 -3.40
C ARG A 3 -1.01 -12.40 -4.02
N ILE A 4 -1.18 -12.08 -5.30
CA ILE A 4 -0.20 -11.33 -6.06
C ILE A 4 -0.82 -10.02 -6.56
N GLY A 5 -0.19 -8.92 -6.22
CA GLY A 5 -0.60 -7.60 -6.66
C GLY A 5 0.45 -6.87 -7.47
N VAL A 6 0.04 -5.80 -8.11
CA VAL A 6 0.91 -4.97 -8.94
C VAL A 6 0.86 -3.51 -8.51
N ILE A 7 2.00 -2.82 -8.61
CA ILE A 7 2.11 -1.38 -8.37
C ILE A 7 2.14 -0.67 -9.71
N ILE A 8 1.19 0.24 -9.93
CA ILE A 8 1.10 1.10 -11.11
C ILE A 8 1.36 2.53 -10.65
N LEU A 9 2.49 3.11 -11.05
CA LEU A 9 2.81 4.50 -10.72
C LEU A 9 1.97 5.46 -11.56
N PRO A 10 1.48 6.59 -11.00
CA PRO A 10 0.61 7.53 -11.70
C PRO A 10 1.46 8.54 -12.50
N GLU A 11 2.31 8.05 -13.41
CA GLU A 11 3.34 8.82 -14.10
C GLU A 11 3.15 8.92 -15.62
N GLN A 12 2.13 8.25 -16.17
CA GLN A 12 1.83 8.28 -17.59
C GLN A 12 0.59 9.12 -17.86
N ASP A 13 0.33 9.45 -19.13
CA ASP A 13 -0.98 9.95 -19.52
C ASP A 13 -2.09 8.93 -19.17
N TRP A 14 -3.30 9.45 -18.98
CA TRP A 14 -4.39 8.60 -18.49
C TRP A 14 -4.73 7.45 -19.44
N ASP A 15 -4.60 7.62 -20.76
CA ASP A 15 -4.93 6.53 -21.68
C ASP A 15 -3.98 5.35 -21.50
N THR A 16 -2.69 5.62 -21.33
CA THR A 16 -1.67 4.60 -21.03
C THR A 16 -1.91 3.97 -19.64
N ASP A 17 -2.16 4.78 -18.60
CA ASP A 17 -2.42 4.25 -17.27
C ASP A 17 -3.73 3.46 -17.21
N ARG A 18 -4.78 3.90 -17.91
CA ARG A 18 -6.04 3.16 -18.05
C ARG A 18 -5.81 1.75 -18.59
N GLU A 19 -5.04 1.61 -19.66
CA GLU A 19 -4.71 0.30 -20.23
C GLU A 19 -3.98 -0.59 -19.22
N ARG A 20 -3.07 -0.04 -18.42
CA ARG A 20 -2.37 -0.79 -17.36
C ARG A 20 -3.33 -1.30 -16.28
N TRP A 21 -4.28 -0.46 -15.84
CA TRP A 21 -5.29 -0.86 -14.86
C TRP A 21 -6.24 -1.92 -15.42
N GLU A 22 -6.73 -1.76 -16.64
CA GLU A 22 -7.57 -2.72 -17.33
C GLU A 22 -6.86 -4.06 -17.54
N ARG A 23 -5.58 -4.04 -17.96
CA ARG A 23 -4.76 -5.25 -18.11
C ARG A 23 -4.50 -5.93 -16.76
N ALA A 24 -4.22 -5.19 -15.70
CA ALA A 24 -4.03 -5.75 -14.37
C ALA A 24 -5.29 -6.51 -13.89
N ASP A 25 -6.48 -5.96 -14.12
CA ASP A 25 -7.76 -6.62 -13.83
C ASP A 25 -7.99 -7.85 -14.72
N ALA A 26 -7.74 -7.73 -16.03
CA ALA A 26 -7.92 -8.81 -17.01
C ALA A 26 -6.96 -9.97 -16.78
N TYR A 27 -5.71 -9.71 -16.42
CA TYR A 27 -4.71 -10.72 -16.05
C TYR A 27 -5.07 -11.49 -14.79
N GLY A 28 -5.93 -10.90 -13.94
CA GLY A 28 -6.40 -11.54 -12.72
C GLY A 28 -5.48 -11.31 -11.53
N PHE A 29 -4.69 -10.23 -11.47
CA PHE A 29 -4.04 -9.83 -10.24
C PHE A 29 -5.05 -9.65 -9.12
N ASP A 30 -4.68 -9.96 -7.88
CA ASP A 30 -5.58 -9.90 -6.74
C ASP A 30 -5.81 -8.46 -6.28
N HIS A 31 -4.78 -7.62 -6.38
CA HIS A 31 -4.83 -6.20 -6.00
C HIS A 31 -3.86 -5.36 -6.83
N ALA A 32 -4.19 -4.09 -7.03
CA ALA A 32 -3.32 -3.10 -7.65
C ALA A 32 -3.21 -1.86 -6.78
N TRP A 33 -2.03 -1.28 -6.78
CA TRP A 33 -1.64 -0.19 -5.88
C TRP A 33 -1.07 0.98 -6.65
N THR A 34 -1.30 2.19 -6.14
CA THR A 34 -0.57 3.36 -6.58
C THR A 34 0.02 4.12 -5.40
N TYR A 35 1.07 4.91 -5.65
CA TYR A 35 1.75 5.63 -4.58
C TYR A 35 1.08 6.97 -4.30
N ASP A 36 0.89 7.29 -3.02
CA ASP A 36 0.28 8.53 -2.59
C ASP A 36 1.35 9.58 -2.23
N HIS A 37 1.83 10.26 -3.28
CA HIS A 37 2.84 11.31 -3.22
C HIS A 37 2.40 12.52 -4.05
N LEU A 38 2.88 13.71 -3.70
CA LEU A 38 2.80 14.91 -4.56
C LEU A 38 3.93 14.91 -5.59
N ALA A 39 5.09 14.36 -5.23
CA ALA A 39 6.19 14.04 -6.12
C ALA A 39 7.02 12.92 -5.49
N TRP A 40 7.62 12.03 -6.29
CA TRP A 40 8.26 10.86 -5.75
C TRP A 40 9.72 10.69 -6.19
N ARG A 41 10.65 10.85 -5.24
CA ARG A 41 12.08 10.53 -5.38
C ARG A 41 12.71 11.10 -6.67
N THR A 42 13.33 10.23 -7.48
CA THR A 42 13.97 10.57 -8.76
C THR A 42 12.97 10.92 -9.85
N LEU A 43 11.68 10.75 -9.63
CA LEU A 43 10.61 11.10 -10.55
C LEU A 43 9.94 12.45 -10.20
N ALA A 44 10.50 13.20 -9.25
CA ALA A 44 9.90 14.46 -8.76
C ALA A 44 9.75 15.53 -9.85
N ASP A 45 10.62 15.53 -10.86
CA ASP A 45 10.61 16.47 -11.99
C ASP A 45 9.84 15.93 -13.22
N GLY A 46 9.29 14.72 -13.12
CA GLY A 46 8.47 14.07 -14.15
C GLY A 46 6.97 14.19 -13.90
N PRO A 47 6.14 13.70 -14.82
CA PRO A 47 4.70 13.62 -14.61
C PRO A 47 4.38 12.79 -13.38
N TRP A 48 3.47 13.29 -12.55
CA TRP A 48 2.96 12.58 -11.38
C TRP A 48 1.53 13.01 -11.08
N HIS A 49 0.57 12.13 -11.32
CA HIS A 49 -0.85 12.46 -11.14
C HIS A 49 -1.31 12.22 -9.72
N ALA A 50 -2.34 12.97 -9.29
CA ALA A 50 -2.90 12.86 -7.95
C ALA A 50 -3.54 11.47 -7.73
N THR A 51 -3.18 10.83 -6.63
CA THR A 51 -3.53 9.44 -6.30
C THR A 51 -5.04 9.20 -6.26
N ILE A 52 -5.81 10.07 -5.61
CA ILE A 52 -7.26 9.84 -5.45
C ILE A 52 -8.01 9.92 -6.79
N PRO A 53 -7.82 10.93 -7.65
CA PRO A 53 -8.39 10.93 -8.99
C PRO A 53 -8.01 9.70 -9.81
N THR A 54 -6.73 9.27 -9.75
CA THR A 54 -6.25 8.05 -10.41
C THR A 54 -7.00 6.81 -9.94
N LEU A 55 -7.20 6.64 -8.62
CA LEU A 55 -7.95 5.52 -8.06
C LEU A 55 -9.44 5.56 -8.43
N VAL A 56 -10.05 6.74 -8.51
CA VAL A 56 -11.43 6.87 -9.01
C VAL A 56 -11.52 6.37 -10.45
N ALA A 57 -10.62 6.84 -11.32
CA ALA A 57 -10.61 6.43 -12.72
C ALA A 57 -10.33 4.92 -12.85
N ALA A 58 -9.38 4.38 -12.09
CA ALA A 58 -9.11 2.94 -12.03
C ALA A 58 -10.33 2.13 -11.53
N ALA A 59 -11.05 2.64 -10.53
CA ALA A 59 -12.26 1.99 -10.02
C ALA A 59 -13.36 1.86 -11.08
N LEU A 60 -13.47 2.84 -11.97
CA LEU A 60 -14.49 2.88 -13.03
C LEU A 60 -14.11 2.03 -14.25
N THR A 61 -12.82 1.76 -14.47
CA THR A 61 -12.34 0.97 -15.63
C THR A 61 -12.05 -0.48 -15.29
N THR A 62 -12.08 -0.86 -14.02
CA THR A 62 -11.84 -2.22 -13.52
C THR A 62 -13.09 -2.79 -12.85
N SER A 63 -13.15 -4.11 -12.69
CA SER A 63 -14.35 -4.77 -12.15
C SER A 63 -14.09 -5.72 -10.97
N ARG A 64 -12.91 -6.31 -10.85
CA ARG A 64 -12.60 -7.37 -9.86
C ARG A 64 -11.43 -7.03 -8.95
N ILE A 65 -10.37 -6.47 -9.54
CA ILE A 65 -9.12 -6.19 -8.82
C ILE A 65 -9.37 -5.25 -7.64
N ARG A 66 -8.78 -5.55 -6.49
CA ARG A 66 -8.79 -4.60 -5.37
C ARG A 66 -7.84 -3.45 -5.67
N LEU A 67 -8.19 -2.27 -5.21
CA LEU A 67 -7.48 -1.02 -5.47
C LEU A 67 -6.94 -0.45 -4.15
N GLY A 68 -5.80 0.21 -4.18
CA GLY A 68 -5.31 0.83 -2.96
C GLY A 68 -4.18 1.83 -3.12
N THR A 69 -3.93 2.53 -2.02
CA THR A 69 -2.76 3.40 -1.86
C THR A 69 -1.63 2.65 -1.16
N LEU A 70 -0.38 2.83 -1.59
CA LEU A 70 0.79 2.18 -0.98
C LEU A 70 1.98 3.15 -0.85
N VAL A 71 2.05 4.00 0.15
CA VAL A 71 1.14 4.15 1.28
C VAL A 71 0.68 5.60 1.40
N THR A 72 -0.51 5.82 1.91
CA THR A 72 -0.96 7.17 2.31
C THR A 72 -0.31 7.57 3.63
N THR A 73 0.10 8.83 3.71
CA THR A 73 0.78 9.38 4.90
C THR A 73 0.20 10.72 5.34
N PRO A 74 0.39 11.14 6.59
CA PRO A 74 -0.04 12.45 7.06
C PRO A 74 0.82 13.63 6.56
N ASN A 75 1.84 13.39 5.71
CA ASN A 75 2.76 14.44 5.31
C ASN A 75 2.07 15.63 4.62
N PHE A 76 1.09 15.36 3.76
CA PHE A 76 0.30 16.38 3.05
C PHE A 76 -1.20 16.13 3.09
N ARG A 77 -1.64 15.10 3.83
CA ARG A 77 -3.05 14.72 3.95
C ARG A 77 -3.62 15.12 5.30
N HIS A 78 -4.81 15.71 5.27
CA HIS A 78 -5.63 15.88 6.46
C HIS A 78 -6.71 14.78 6.51
N PRO A 79 -6.96 14.13 7.67
CA PRO A 79 -7.82 12.94 7.73
C PRO A 79 -9.27 13.22 7.31
N VAL A 80 -9.82 14.41 7.56
CA VAL A 80 -11.24 14.72 7.25
C VAL A 80 -11.52 14.74 5.74
N PRO A 81 -10.86 15.59 4.91
CA PRO A 81 -11.07 15.54 3.47
C PRO A 81 -10.67 14.19 2.88
N LEU A 82 -9.56 13.60 3.34
CA LEU A 82 -9.13 12.29 2.87
C LEU A 82 -10.17 11.19 3.15
N ALA A 83 -10.81 11.18 4.32
CA ALA A 83 -11.88 10.21 4.63
C ALA A 83 -13.05 10.35 3.65
N LYS A 84 -13.41 11.58 3.26
CA LYS A 84 -14.45 11.81 2.26
C LYS A 84 -14.06 11.25 0.90
N ASP A 85 -12.82 11.47 0.48
CA ASP A 85 -12.28 10.98 -0.78
C ASP A 85 -12.25 9.44 -0.79
N LEU A 86 -11.68 8.82 0.25
CA LEU A 86 -11.58 7.35 0.37
C LEU A 86 -12.97 6.67 0.44
N MET A 87 -13.91 7.27 1.17
CA MET A 87 -15.30 6.82 1.16
C MET A 87 -15.87 6.82 -0.26
N THR A 88 -15.59 7.88 -1.02
CA THR A 88 -16.09 8.01 -2.40
C THR A 88 -15.48 6.95 -3.31
N VAL A 89 -14.15 6.76 -3.24
CA VAL A 89 -13.46 5.68 -4.00
C VAL A 89 -14.03 4.30 -3.65
N ASP A 90 -14.29 4.04 -2.36
CA ASP A 90 -14.83 2.76 -1.91
C ASP A 90 -16.24 2.49 -2.47
N VAL A 91 -17.10 3.52 -2.47
CA VAL A 91 -18.44 3.43 -3.08
C VAL A 91 -18.34 3.21 -4.58
N MET A 92 -17.51 3.99 -5.29
CA MET A 92 -17.37 3.91 -6.75
C MET A 92 -16.71 2.59 -7.20
N SER A 93 -15.86 2.02 -6.38
CA SER A 93 -15.24 0.71 -6.63
C SER A 93 -16.08 -0.48 -6.17
N HIS A 94 -17.30 -0.25 -5.66
CA HIS A 94 -18.15 -1.30 -5.08
C HIS A 94 -17.46 -2.11 -3.97
N GLY A 95 -16.73 -1.43 -3.08
CA GLY A 95 -16.09 -2.06 -1.92
C GLY A 95 -14.78 -2.78 -2.23
N ARG A 96 -14.05 -2.35 -3.27
CA ARG A 96 -12.74 -2.93 -3.63
C ARG A 96 -11.54 -2.15 -3.06
N LEU A 97 -11.76 -1.06 -2.33
CA LEU A 97 -10.67 -0.24 -1.77
C LEU A 97 -9.99 -0.96 -0.60
N THR A 98 -8.67 -0.86 -0.54
CA THR A 98 -7.82 -1.14 0.62
C THR A 98 -6.86 0.02 0.83
N ILE A 99 -6.63 0.44 2.06
CA ILE A 99 -5.86 1.64 2.37
C ILE A 99 -4.60 1.24 3.12
N ALA A 100 -3.44 1.35 2.48
CA ALA A 100 -2.19 1.19 3.20
C ALA A 100 -1.73 2.55 3.76
N LEU A 101 -1.41 2.58 5.05
CA LEU A 101 -1.09 3.78 5.81
C LEU A 101 0.34 3.70 6.37
N GLY A 102 1.04 4.82 6.37
CA GLY A 102 2.40 4.93 6.90
C GLY A 102 2.66 6.26 7.61
N ALA A 103 3.69 6.29 8.45
CA ALA A 103 4.06 7.50 9.21
C ALA A 103 4.65 8.63 8.35
N GLY A 104 4.98 8.33 7.10
CA GLY A 104 5.73 9.25 6.25
C GLY A 104 7.21 9.33 6.62
N ALA A 105 7.98 9.92 5.72
CA ALA A 105 9.40 10.20 5.89
C ALA A 105 9.68 11.67 5.56
N PRO A 106 10.80 12.24 6.01
CA PRO A 106 11.26 13.52 5.49
C PRO A 106 11.44 13.46 3.98
N GLY A 107 11.20 14.57 3.30
CA GLY A 107 11.33 14.66 1.86
C GLY A 107 10.36 15.66 1.26
N PHE A 108 10.14 15.56 -0.05
CA PHE A 108 9.32 16.51 -0.80
C PHE A 108 7.93 16.71 -0.18
N ASP A 109 7.17 15.62 0.04
CA ASP A 109 5.81 15.71 0.56
C ASP A 109 5.71 16.33 1.96
N SER A 110 6.74 16.19 2.80
CA SER A 110 6.74 16.77 4.14
C SER A 110 7.10 18.26 4.16
N ALA A 111 7.78 18.74 3.12
CA ALA A 111 8.29 20.11 3.03
C ALA A 111 7.41 21.02 2.13
N VAL A 112 6.72 20.45 1.14
CA VAL A 112 6.04 21.20 0.08
C VAL A 112 4.96 22.17 0.59
N LEU A 113 4.34 21.88 1.73
CA LEU A 113 3.35 22.74 2.36
C LEU A 113 3.96 23.78 3.34
N GLY A 114 5.30 23.85 3.42
CA GLY A 114 6.00 24.85 4.25
C GLY A 114 5.94 24.58 5.76
N GLY A 115 5.55 23.37 6.18
CA GLY A 115 5.54 22.99 7.59
C GLY A 115 6.93 22.73 8.16
N GLU A 116 7.05 22.78 9.50
CA GLU A 116 8.28 22.40 10.19
C GLU A 116 8.57 20.91 10.04
N GLU A 117 9.87 20.56 9.96
CA GLU A 117 10.27 19.15 9.92
C GLU A 117 10.09 18.52 11.31
N LEU A 118 9.21 17.54 11.38
CA LEU A 118 8.93 16.79 12.61
C LEU A 118 10.03 15.76 12.88
N SER A 119 10.38 15.58 14.14
CA SER A 119 11.22 14.48 14.61
C SER A 119 10.57 13.11 14.29
N PRO A 120 11.33 12.01 14.25
CA PRO A 120 10.77 10.66 14.05
C PRO A 120 9.67 10.28 15.05
N ALA A 121 9.80 10.74 16.30
CA ALA A 121 8.79 10.51 17.33
C ALA A 121 7.50 11.27 17.02
N GLN A 122 7.58 12.55 16.76
CA GLN A 122 6.42 13.40 16.42
C GLN A 122 5.72 12.92 15.14
N ARG A 123 6.47 12.52 14.09
CA ARG A 123 5.86 11.94 12.88
C ARG A 123 5.05 10.69 13.20
N PHE A 124 5.59 9.83 14.09
CA PHE A 124 4.89 8.62 14.48
C PHE A 124 3.65 8.93 15.33
N ASP A 125 3.73 9.87 16.28
CA ASP A 125 2.60 10.26 17.13
C ASP A 125 1.49 10.91 16.28
N ARG A 126 1.85 11.79 15.34
CA ARG A 126 0.91 12.33 14.33
C ARG A 126 0.28 11.22 13.49
N PHE A 127 1.03 10.21 13.09
CA PHE A 127 0.51 9.09 12.32
C PHE A 127 -0.48 8.23 13.11
N VAL A 128 -0.22 7.98 14.38
CA VAL A 128 -1.16 7.25 15.26
C VAL A 128 -2.49 7.98 15.31
N GLU A 129 -2.46 9.28 15.60
CA GLU A 129 -3.68 10.09 15.63
C GLU A 129 -4.38 10.15 14.27
N PHE A 130 -3.61 10.34 13.18
CA PHE A 130 -4.14 10.32 11.81
C PHE A 130 -4.92 9.04 11.51
N ARG A 131 -4.36 7.87 11.85
CA ARG A 131 -4.99 6.57 11.66
C ARG A 131 -6.26 6.44 12.52
N ASP A 132 -6.23 6.89 13.79
CA ASP A 132 -7.37 6.82 14.69
C ASP A 132 -8.53 7.69 14.20
N VAL A 133 -8.23 8.90 13.76
CA VAL A 133 -9.22 9.82 13.18
C VAL A 133 -9.82 9.22 11.91
N LEU A 134 -9.00 8.68 11.01
CA LEU A 134 -9.49 8.03 9.79
C LEU A 134 -10.37 6.81 10.08
N ASP A 135 -9.97 5.95 11.04
CA ASP A 135 -10.77 4.78 11.42
C ASP A 135 -12.16 5.21 11.90
N ARG A 136 -12.21 6.25 12.73
CA ARG A 136 -13.45 6.77 13.28
C ARG A 136 -14.32 7.44 12.20
N LEU A 137 -13.74 8.35 11.40
CA LEU A 137 -14.43 9.02 10.31
C LEU A 137 -15.06 8.02 9.33
N LEU A 138 -14.32 7.00 8.92
CA LEU A 138 -14.82 6.01 7.95
C LEU A 138 -15.80 5.00 8.56
N SER A 139 -15.85 4.90 9.90
CA SER A 139 -16.74 3.96 10.62
C SER A 139 -18.03 4.61 11.12
N GLU A 140 -18.02 5.93 11.36
CA GLU A 140 -19.14 6.69 11.93
C GLU A 140 -19.77 7.63 10.90
N ARG A 141 -21.04 7.93 11.05
CA ARG A 141 -21.75 8.88 10.15
C ARG A 141 -21.37 10.33 10.40
N VAL A 142 -21.14 10.65 11.67
CA VAL A 142 -20.77 12.00 12.14
C VAL A 142 -19.70 11.83 13.19
N THR A 143 -18.63 12.58 13.08
CA THR A 143 -17.48 12.48 13.97
C THR A 143 -17.07 13.85 14.46
N ASP A 144 -16.93 13.99 15.78
CA ASP A 144 -16.20 15.05 16.45
C ASP A 144 -14.87 14.49 16.96
N TRP A 145 -13.79 15.26 16.77
CA TRP A 145 -12.45 14.92 17.24
C TRP A 145 -11.71 16.16 17.70
N SER A 146 -11.02 16.05 18.83
CA SER A 146 -10.10 17.06 19.32
C SER A 146 -8.84 16.37 19.82
N GLY A 147 -7.77 16.43 19.03
CA GLY A 147 -6.49 15.83 19.30
C GLY A 147 -5.35 16.84 19.32
N GLU A 148 -4.13 16.34 19.38
CA GLU A 148 -2.92 17.17 19.34
C GLU A 148 -2.65 17.67 17.91
N TRP A 149 -2.89 16.83 16.90
CA TRP A 149 -2.55 17.08 15.50
C TRP A 149 -3.76 17.41 14.63
N TYR A 150 -4.94 16.91 14.99
CA TYR A 150 -6.13 17.04 14.16
C TYR A 150 -7.36 17.43 14.97
N SER A 151 -8.25 18.15 14.31
CA SER A 151 -9.59 18.44 14.81
C SER A 151 -10.63 18.13 13.73
N ALA A 152 -11.79 17.66 14.15
CA ALA A 152 -12.96 17.50 13.31
C ALA A 152 -14.20 17.96 14.09
N VAL A 153 -15.06 18.73 13.46
CA VAL A 153 -16.30 19.22 14.06
C VAL A 153 -17.44 18.84 13.15
N ASP A 154 -18.39 18.07 13.66
CA ASP A 154 -19.58 17.63 12.91
C ASP A 154 -19.23 17.04 11.52
N ALA A 155 -18.08 16.30 11.44
CA ALA A 155 -17.58 15.79 10.18
C ALA A 155 -18.46 14.62 9.69
N ARG A 156 -19.12 14.83 8.53
CA ARG A 156 -20.15 13.93 8.02
C ARG A 156 -19.61 13.04 6.91
N MET A 157 -19.56 11.72 7.16
CA MET A 157 -19.22 10.70 6.20
C MET A 157 -20.50 9.97 5.73
N ILE A 158 -21.31 10.66 4.95
CA ILE A 158 -22.59 10.20 4.40
C ILE A 158 -22.48 10.14 2.88
N PRO A 159 -22.81 8.99 2.26
CA PRO A 159 -23.57 7.81 2.76
C PRO A 159 -22.76 6.83 3.61
N GLY A 160 -21.48 6.98 3.76
CA GLY A 160 -20.53 6.05 4.34
C GLY A 160 -19.89 5.13 3.28
N PRO A 161 -18.80 4.44 3.59
CA PRO A 161 -18.15 3.50 2.69
C PRO A 161 -19.09 2.35 2.29
N ALA A 162 -18.81 1.69 1.17
CA ALA A 162 -19.50 0.47 0.77
C ALA A 162 -19.13 -0.70 1.69
N GLN A 163 -17.85 -0.79 2.07
CA GLN A 163 -17.36 -1.78 3.04
C GLN A 163 -17.72 -1.38 4.47
N ARG A 164 -18.10 -2.35 5.30
CA ARG A 164 -18.51 -2.10 6.69
C ARG A 164 -17.58 -2.82 7.66
N PRO A 165 -17.20 -2.15 8.76
CA PRO A 165 -17.51 -0.77 9.13
C PRO A 165 -16.74 0.27 8.29
N ARG A 166 -15.64 -0.09 7.63
CA ARG A 166 -14.79 0.72 6.74
C ARG A 166 -13.95 -0.16 5.81
N PRO A 167 -13.31 0.40 4.77
CA PRO A 167 -12.27 -0.29 4.00
C PRO A 167 -11.14 -0.82 4.89
N PRO A 168 -10.50 -1.94 4.53
CA PRO A 168 -9.36 -2.49 5.27
C PRO A 168 -8.18 -1.51 5.34
N PHE A 169 -7.47 -1.53 6.47
CA PHE A 169 -6.21 -0.82 6.67
C PHE A 169 -5.02 -1.77 6.70
N LEU A 170 -3.98 -1.46 5.93
CA LEU A 170 -2.66 -2.09 6.06
C LEU A 170 -1.71 -1.07 6.67
N ILE A 171 -1.07 -1.39 7.78
CA ILE A 171 -0.11 -0.49 8.42
C ILE A 171 1.30 -0.82 7.95
N ALA A 172 1.95 0.16 7.34
CA ALA A 172 3.35 0.04 6.91
C ALA A 172 4.28 0.20 8.11
N ALA A 173 5.03 -0.85 8.42
CA ALA A 173 5.90 -0.85 9.57
C ALA A 173 7.12 -1.78 9.41
N ASP A 174 8.31 -1.24 9.76
CA ASP A 174 9.58 -1.98 9.81
C ASP A 174 10.24 -1.91 11.20
N GLY A 175 9.64 -1.18 12.14
CA GLY A 175 10.15 -0.99 13.50
C GLY A 175 9.11 -1.30 14.58
N PRO A 176 9.56 -1.55 15.84
CA PRO A 176 8.72 -2.09 16.90
C PRO A 176 7.45 -1.27 17.22
N ARG A 177 7.56 0.08 17.22
CA ARG A 177 6.37 0.93 17.48
C ARG A 177 5.31 0.76 16.38
N GLY A 178 5.74 0.78 15.10
CA GLY A 178 4.84 0.59 13.97
C GLY A 178 4.28 -0.83 13.90
N MET A 179 5.07 -1.85 14.23
CA MET A 179 4.62 -3.24 14.30
C MET A 179 3.54 -3.45 15.36
N ARG A 180 3.70 -2.85 16.55
CA ARG A 180 2.64 -2.86 17.58
C ARG A 180 1.37 -2.16 17.09
N LEU A 181 1.52 -1.05 16.36
CA LEU A 181 0.38 -0.37 15.77
C LEU A 181 -0.31 -1.25 14.71
N ALA A 182 0.45 -1.92 13.85
CA ALA A 182 -0.08 -2.86 12.86
C ALA A 182 -0.86 -3.99 13.54
N ALA A 183 -0.27 -4.63 14.55
CA ALA A 183 -0.91 -5.69 15.33
C ALA A 183 -2.20 -5.21 15.99
N SER A 184 -2.21 -4.02 16.61
CA SER A 184 -3.39 -3.47 17.27
C SER A 184 -4.48 -3.02 16.29
N THR A 185 -4.12 -2.65 15.07
CA THR A 185 -5.04 -2.23 14.00
C THR A 185 -5.68 -3.44 13.31
N ALA A 186 -4.95 -4.52 13.15
CA ALA A 186 -5.36 -5.72 12.40
C ALA A 186 -6.40 -6.58 13.16
N ARG A 187 -7.51 -5.95 13.56
CA ARG A 187 -8.59 -6.60 14.31
C ARG A 187 -9.82 -6.94 13.46
N ARG A 188 -9.85 -6.47 12.21
CA ARG A 188 -10.98 -6.63 11.29
C ARG A 188 -10.56 -7.45 10.07
N PRO A 189 -11.48 -8.16 9.43
CA PRO A 189 -11.18 -8.88 8.18
C PRO A 189 -10.55 -7.96 7.14
N GLY A 190 -9.42 -8.38 6.59
CA GLY A 190 -8.67 -7.62 5.59
C GLY A 190 -7.71 -6.58 6.14
N ASP A 191 -7.78 -6.21 7.43
CA ASP A 191 -6.73 -5.40 8.06
C ASP A 191 -5.41 -6.18 8.15
N GLY A 192 -4.29 -5.45 8.11
CA GLY A 192 -3.02 -6.14 8.12
C GLY A 192 -1.79 -5.25 8.28
N TRP A 193 -0.69 -5.88 7.95
CA TRP A 193 0.65 -5.30 7.97
C TRP A 193 1.25 -5.34 6.58
N VAL A 194 1.98 -4.27 6.21
CA VAL A 194 2.79 -4.22 5.01
C VAL A 194 4.22 -3.81 5.35
N THR A 195 5.18 -4.46 4.71
CA THR A 195 6.61 -4.16 4.84
C THR A 195 7.31 -4.26 3.48
N MET A 196 8.42 -3.56 3.33
CA MET A 196 9.38 -3.77 2.25
C MET A 196 10.62 -4.58 2.71
N GLY A 197 10.55 -5.16 3.90
CA GLY A 197 11.62 -5.89 4.55
C GLY A 197 12.72 -5.01 5.13
N THR A 198 13.23 -4.08 4.35
CA THR A 198 14.25 -3.12 4.77
C THR A 198 14.20 -1.84 3.94
N ARG A 199 14.64 -0.73 4.55
CA ARG A 199 14.83 0.56 3.84
C ARG A 199 16.22 0.71 3.21
N ARG A 200 17.11 -0.25 3.43
CA ARG A 200 18.44 -0.25 2.81
C ARG A 200 18.30 -0.53 1.33
N ARG A 201 19.05 0.22 0.52
CA ARG A 201 19.05 0.10 -0.94
C ARG A 201 20.36 -0.53 -1.42
N GLY A 202 20.33 -1.04 -2.66
CA GLY A 202 21.51 -1.61 -3.29
C GLY A 202 22.01 -2.91 -2.65
N LEU A 203 21.13 -3.62 -1.94
CA LEU A 203 21.42 -4.94 -1.42
C LEU A 203 21.32 -5.96 -2.56
N ASP A 204 22.18 -6.97 -2.54
CA ASP A 204 21.96 -8.19 -3.30
C ASP A 204 20.72 -8.94 -2.77
N GLU A 205 20.21 -9.87 -3.55
CA GLU A 205 18.95 -10.53 -3.27
C GLU A 205 18.98 -11.35 -1.98
N ASP A 206 20.05 -12.10 -1.73
CA ASP A 206 20.16 -12.93 -0.53
C ASP A 206 20.27 -12.10 0.75
N THR A 207 21.01 -11.00 0.69
CA THR A 207 21.09 -10.02 1.79
C THR A 207 19.73 -9.37 2.03
N TRP A 208 18.99 -9.03 0.99
CA TRP A 208 17.64 -8.49 1.13
C TRP A 208 16.69 -9.49 1.79
N TRP A 209 16.68 -10.77 1.36
CA TRP A 209 15.87 -11.80 1.98
C TRP A 209 16.24 -12.06 3.44
N ALA A 210 17.50 -11.98 3.79
CA ALA A 210 17.95 -12.06 5.19
C ALA A 210 17.38 -10.91 6.05
N GLU A 211 17.31 -9.70 5.50
CA GLU A 211 16.66 -8.56 6.17
C GLU A 211 15.14 -8.74 6.27
N VAL A 212 14.48 -9.26 5.23
CA VAL A 212 13.05 -9.60 5.27
C VAL A 212 12.76 -10.58 6.39
N ALA A 213 13.54 -11.70 6.44
CA ALA A 213 13.40 -12.71 7.50
C ALA A 213 13.65 -12.13 8.90
N ARG A 214 14.60 -11.20 9.04
CA ARG A 214 14.86 -10.50 10.31
C ARG A 214 13.68 -9.61 10.71
N THR A 215 13.06 -8.95 9.73
CA THR A 215 11.89 -8.09 9.95
C THR A 215 10.67 -8.90 10.36
N VAL A 216 10.46 -10.07 9.75
CA VAL A 216 9.41 -11.03 10.15
C VAL A 216 9.62 -11.49 11.60
N ARG A 217 10.83 -11.97 11.97
CA ARG A 217 11.13 -12.36 13.37
C ARG A 217 10.87 -11.24 14.36
N ARG A 218 11.23 -10.01 14.03
CA ARG A 218 10.95 -8.84 14.88
C ARG A 218 9.45 -8.58 15.03
N MET A 219 8.68 -8.84 14.00
CA MET A 219 7.21 -8.76 14.08
C MET A 219 6.68 -9.88 14.97
N ASP A 220 7.16 -11.12 14.85
CA ASP A 220 6.80 -12.24 15.71
C ASP A 220 7.04 -11.93 17.19
N GLU A 221 8.20 -11.37 17.53
CA GLU A 221 8.56 -10.96 18.90
C GLU A 221 7.70 -9.82 19.43
N THR A 222 7.07 -9.04 18.54
CA THR A 222 6.25 -7.88 18.89
C THR A 222 4.79 -8.26 19.13
N LEU A 223 4.35 -9.37 18.54
CA LEU A 223 2.97 -9.82 18.64
C LEU A 223 2.65 -10.41 20.02
N ASP A 224 1.55 -9.92 20.59
CA ASP A 224 0.87 -10.55 21.72
C ASP A 224 -0.50 -11.01 21.21
N GLY A 225 -0.53 -12.13 20.51
CA GLY A 225 -1.73 -12.67 19.91
C GLY A 225 -1.56 -13.18 18.47
N PRO A 226 -2.65 -13.48 17.79
CA PRO A 226 -2.59 -14.02 16.44
C PRO A 226 -2.04 -12.99 15.43
N TRP A 227 -1.37 -13.51 14.42
CA TRP A 227 -0.89 -12.72 13.30
C TRP A 227 -2.02 -11.97 12.57
N PRO A 228 -1.74 -10.77 12.03
CA PRO A 228 -2.64 -10.11 11.10
C PRO A 228 -3.04 -11.02 9.94
N GLN A 229 -4.31 -10.96 9.53
CA GLN A 229 -4.82 -11.78 8.43
C GLN A 229 -4.14 -11.46 7.10
N VAL A 230 -3.77 -10.18 6.88
CA VAL A 230 -3.01 -9.75 5.71
C VAL A 230 -1.60 -9.41 6.13
N ARG A 231 -0.64 -10.07 5.52
CA ARG A 231 0.80 -9.83 5.65
C ARG A 231 1.38 -9.62 4.27
N MET A 232 1.56 -8.36 3.90
CA MET A 232 1.96 -7.99 2.54
C MET A 232 3.44 -7.64 2.50
N LEU A 233 4.18 -8.28 1.60
CA LEU A 233 5.54 -7.92 1.24
C LEU A 233 5.53 -7.05 -0.02
N ASN A 234 5.94 -5.79 0.12
CA ASN A 234 6.22 -4.94 -1.01
C ASN A 234 7.65 -5.19 -1.50
N MET A 235 7.78 -5.79 -2.68
CA MET A 235 9.06 -6.16 -3.28
C MET A 235 9.78 -4.98 -3.98
N GLU A 236 9.48 -3.75 -3.62
CA GLU A 236 10.11 -2.53 -4.17
C GLU A 236 11.61 -2.43 -3.90
N SER A 237 12.05 -2.90 -2.73
CA SER A 237 13.47 -2.85 -2.34
C SER A 237 14.17 -4.19 -2.66
N GLY A 238 15.46 -4.12 -2.88
CA GLY A 238 16.24 -5.24 -3.39
C GLY A 238 16.40 -5.15 -4.90
N THR A 239 16.52 -6.27 -5.58
CA THR A 239 16.41 -6.36 -7.03
C THR A 239 14.95 -6.20 -7.42
N ALA A 240 14.49 -4.97 -7.54
CA ALA A 240 13.07 -4.62 -7.58
C ALA A 240 12.30 -5.20 -8.78
N HIS A 241 12.99 -5.49 -9.87
CA HIS A 241 12.33 -6.06 -11.05
C HIS A 241 12.35 -7.59 -11.04
N VAL A 242 11.25 -8.15 -11.49
CA VAL A 242 11.13 -9.58 -11.72
C VAL A 242 11.66 -9.86 -13.13
N SER A 243 12.70 -10.70 -13.22
CA SER A 243 13.40 -10.96 -14.49
C SER A 243 12.80 -12.13 -15.28
N SER A 244 12.03 -13.01 -14.64
CA SER A 244 11.34 -14.15 -15.27
C SER A 244 10.21 -14.69 -14.38
N VAL A 245 9.40 -15.58 -14.91
CA VAL A 245 8.37 -16.33 -14.19
C VAL A 245 8.99 -17.19 -13.07
N GLU A 246 10.12 -17.86 -13.38
CA GLU A 246 10.85 -18.71 -12.42
C GLU A 246 11.42 -17.87 -11.27
N HIS A 247 11.96 -16.70 -11.57
CA HIS A 247 12.44 -15.77 -10.54
C HIS A 247 11.31 -15.33 -9.62
N LEU A 248 10.13 -15.00 -10.17
CA LEU A 248 8.97 -14.68 -9.33
C LEU A 248 8.53 -15.89 -8.50
N ARG A 249 8.51 -17.07 -9.07
CA ARG A 249 8.13 -18.31 -8.36
C ARG A 249 9.03 -18.57 -7.15
N ASP A 250 10.35 -18.43 -7.29
CA ASP A 250 11.29 -18.54 -6.17
C ASP A 250 10.98 -17.50 -5.09
N ARG A 251 10.78 -16.24 -5.47
CA ARG A 251 10.45 -15.16 -4.53
C ARG A 251 9.13 -15.38 -3.80
N LEU A 252 8.12 -15.88 -4.48
CA LEU A 252 6.84 -16.26 -3.88
C LEU A 252 6.99 -17.42 -2.89
N GLY A 253 7.80 -18.42 -3.21
CA GLY A 253 8.16 -19.52 -2.31
C GLY A 253 8.78 -18.98 -1.01
N ARG A 254 9.84 -18.20 -1.13
CA ARG A 254 10.52 -17.55 0.03
C ARG A 254 9.56 -16.66 0.84
N ALA A 255 8.71 -15.88 0.18
CA ALA A 255 7.72 -15.04 0.87
C ALA A 255 6.69 -15.90 1.62
N SER A 256 6.20 -16.97 0.99
CA SER A 256 5.24 -17.89 1.60
C SER A 256 5.83 -18.64 2.80
N GLU A 257 7.09 -19.09 2.73
CA GLU A 257 7.83 -19.72 3.85
C GLU A 257 7.97 -18.75 5.05
N LEU A 258 8.15 -17.46 4.78
CA LEU A 258 8.16 -16.42 5.81
C LEU A 258 6.76 -16.02 6.28
N GLY A 259 5.72 -16.65 5.76
CA GLY A 259 4.34 -16.49 6.18
C GLY A 259 3.64 -15.26 5.60
N PHE A 260 4.14 -14.65 4.53
CA PHE A 260 3.39 -13.61 3.82
C PHE A 260 2.18 -14.20 3.10
N THR A 261 1.08 -13.45 3.13
CA THR A 261 -0.18 -13.82 2.46
C THR A 261 -0.35 -13.09 1.14
N ASP A 262 0.36 -11.99 0.97
CA ASP A 262 0.31 -11.09 -0.18
C ASP A 262 1.69 -10.60 -0.56
N VAL A 263 1.92 -10.43 -1.85
CA VAL A 263 3.11 -9.76 -2.37
C VAL A 263 2.71 -8.72 -3.42
N THR A 264 3.55 -7.71 -3.59
CA THR A 264 3.42 -6.76 -4.71
C THR A 264 4.68 -6.75 -5.54
N ILE A 265 4.50 -6.75 -6.86
CA ILE A 265 5.53 -6.49 -7.86
C ILE A 265 5.26 -5.14 -8.53
N ALA A 266 6.27 -4.51 -9.09
CA ALA A 266 6.05 -3.28 -9.84
C ALA A 266 5.59 -3.58 -11.27
N TRP A 267 4.71 -2.75 -11.83
CA TRP A 267 4.52 -2.66 -13.27
C TRP A 267 5.84 -2.25 -13.91
N PRO A 268 6.35 -2.98 -14.92
CA PRO A 268 7.65 -2.69 -15.49
C PRO A 268 7.68 -1.31 -16.17
N ARG A 269 8.80 -0.62 -16.02
CA ARG A 269 9.10 0.67 -16.63
C ARG A 269 10.29 0.55 -17.56
N ARG A 270 10.45 1.50 -18.47
CA ARG A 270 11.63 1.58 -19.33
C ARG A 270 12.90 1.95 -18.57
N ASP A 271 12.73 2.80 -17.54
CA ASP A 271 13.81 3.36 -16.73
C ASP A 271 13.68 3.01 -15.26
N GLU A 272 14.76 3.21 -14.50
CA GLU A 272 14.72 3.10 -13.05
C GLU A 272 13.84 4.21 -12.39
N PRO A 273 13.20 3.95 -11.28
CA PRO A 273 13.08 2.64 -10.61
C PRO A 273 12.10 1.72 -11.37
N PHE A 274 12.18 0.43 -11.10
CA PHE A 274 11.29 -0.62 -11.67
C PHE A 274 11.53 -0.91 -13.15
N ARG A 275 12.75 -0.70 -13.62
CA ARG A 275 13.12 -1.07 -14.98
C ARG A 275 12.84 -2.55 -15.23
N GLY A 276 12.12 -2.86 -16.31
CA GLY A 276 11.73 -4.22 -16.65
C GLY A 276 11.08 -4.29 -18.01
N ASP A 277 10.68 -5.50 -18.39
CA ASP A 277 10.06 -5.80 -19.67
C ASP A 277 8.59 -6.20 -19.47
N GLU A 278 7.67 -5.58 -20.21
CA GLU A 278 6.25 -5.94 -20.18
C GLU A 278 6.00 -7.36 -20.67
N ALA A 279 6.83 -7.92 -21.57
CA ALA A 279 6.72 -9.31 -21.98
C ALA A 279 6.93 -10.29 -20.81
N THR A 280 7.79 -9.93 -19.84
CA THR A 280 7.93 -10.71 -18.60
C THR A 280 6.66 -10.64 -17.77
N LEU A 281 6.02 -9.46 -17.68
CA LEU A 281 4.75 -9.30 -16.97
C LEU A 281 3.62 -10.11 -17.64
N ASP A 282 3.57 -10.13 -18.97
CA ASP A 282 2.62 -10.94 -19.74
C ASP A 282 2.80 -12.45 -19.47
N ALA A 283 4.04 -12.91 -19.44
CA ALA A 283 4.37 -14.29 -19.08
C ALA A 283 3.97 -14.65 -17.65
N ILE A 284 4.19 -13.75 -16.68
CA ILE A 284 3.75 -13.89 -15.30
C ILE A 284 2.22 -13.96 -15.24
N ALA A 285 1.52 -13.07 -15.96
CA ALA A 285 0.06 -13.05 -16.00
C ALA A 285 -0.52 -14.37 -16.50
N ALA A 286 0.08 -14.96 -17.53
CA ALA A 286 -0.34 -16.25 -18.07
C ALA A 286 -0.18 -17.41 -17.05
N ASP A 287 0.72 -17.30 -16.07
CA ASP A 287 1.01 -18.35 -15.07
C ASP A 287 0.50 -18.01 -13.65
N LEU A 288 -0.24 -16.90 -13.47
CA LEU A 288 -0.67 -16.41 -12.15
C LEU A 288 -1.38 -17.48 -11.30
N SER A 289 -2.21 -18.34 -11.92
CA SER A 289 -2.94 -19.37 -11.19
C SER A 289 -2.02 -20.45 -10.59
N ALA A 290 -0.93 -20.77 -11.27
CA ALA A 290 0.10 -21.70 -10.78
C ALA A 290 1.02 -21.00 -9.76
N LEU A 291 1.41 -19.77 -10.01
CA LEU A 291 2.25 -18.96 -9.12
C LEU A 291 1.64 -18.77 -7.73
N ARG A 292 0.31 -18.65 -7.60
CA ARG A 292 -0.36 -18.57 -6.30
C ARG A 292 -0.23 -19.81 -5.43
N ARG A 293 0.07 -20.97 -6.01
CA ARG A 293 0.12 -22.28 -5.37
C ARG A 293 1.53 -22.78 -5.09
N VAL A 294 2.51 -21.90 -4.97
CA VAL A 294 3.93 -22.25 -4.82
C VAL A 294 4.26 -23.18 -3.64
N ASN A 295 3.34 -23.40 -2.70
CA ASN A 295 3.54 -24.30 -1.54
C ASN A 295 2.37 -25.29 -1.33
N ASP A 296 1.53 -25.46 -2.31
CA ASP A 296 0.56 -26.55 -2.37
C ASP A 296 1.20 -27.74 -3.13
#